data_775184859ed4d5d60711261000a0319c
#
_entry.id   775184859ed4d5d60711261000a0319c
#
_cell.length_a   1.000
_cell.length_b   1.000
_cell.length_c   1.000
_cell.angle_alpha   90.00
_cell.angle_beta   90.00
_cell.angle_gamma   90.00
#
_symmetry.space_group_name_H-M   'P 1'
#
loop_
_entity.id
_entity.type
_entity.pdbx_description
1 polymer ?
#
loop_
_entity_poly.entity_id
_entity_poly.type
_entity_poly.pdbx_seq_one_letter_code
_entity_poly.pdbx_strand_id
1 'polypeptide(L)'
;MKYGVKLEKELMTELWSGPIKDNPVNFVKYVFPWGQKDTPLENFKGPRKWQEKILREMAIHIERNNVLDLPEMFRLAVASGRGIGKSALVAWIILWMLSTRLGATIIVTANTEQQLRSRTWAELGKWLTLSINSHWFTKTATTIKPAQWFEDALVNDLKIDTGYYYAQAQLWSEENPDAFAGIHSSYGVCLIMDEASGIPSPIYSVSEGFFSEPTRDRYWFTFSNPRRNTGPFYDSFNSKQSFWKNEQIDSRNVEGTDQKLFQTMIEQYGEDSTVARVEVMGEFPSADDDTVIPMDLVKAAVDRDVSLTANAPIIWGLDVARFGGDNSALCIRQGNHVMSIKSFRSMDLMQLCGVIKNMYDECTAIEKPQEILIDVIGLGAGVVDRLAEQNLPVRGINVAEAPASKKNYLNLRAELWFAIKDWLAQRDCRVPRDDDLVAELVAPLYKYTSTGKIKIESKDEMRKRGIKSPDKADALALTMASSAASFGGSTSFLGYNFRQPLKSKIIRIG
;
A
#
# COMPACT_ATOMS: atom_id res chain seq x y z
N MET A 1 15.07 -40.79 6.95
CA MET A 1 16.53 -40.53 6.77
C MET A 1 16.89 -40.66 5.28
N LYS A 2 17.45 -39.63 4.66
CA LYS A 2 17.83 -39.69 3.22
C LYS A 2 19.18 -40.37 3.03
N TYR A 3 20.09 -40.09 3.94
CA TYR A 3 21.44 -40.68 3.98
C TYR A 3 21.49 -41.75 5.08
N GLY A 4 22.51 -42.61 5.08
CA GLY A 4 22.68 -43.57 6.18
C GLY A 4 22.97 -42.83 7.51
N VAL A 5 22.72 -43.50 8.66
CA VAL A 5 22.88 -42.93 10.01
C VAL A 5 24.20 -42.19 10.21
N LYS A 6 25.31 -42.73 9.66
CA LYS A 6 26.64 -42.10 9.78
C LYS A 6 26.69 -40.72 9.10
N LEU A 7 26.23 -40.66 7.85
CA LEU A 7 26.24 -39.41 7.07
C LEU A 7 25.27 -38.36 7.64
N GLU A 8 24.12 -38.81 8.17
CA GLU A 8 23.20 -37.87 8.84
C GLU A 8 23.82 -37.26 10.11
N LYS A 9 24.51 -38.06 10.90
CA LYS A 9 25.24 -37.56 12.09
C LYS A 9 26.36 -36.59 11.71
N GLU A 10 27.11 -36.90 10.65
CA GLU A 10 28.14 -35.98 10.12
C GLU A 10 27.53 -34.66 9.67
N LEU A 11 26.41 -34.65 8.93
CA LEU A 11 25.70 -33.47 8.51
C LEU A 11 25.16 -32.65 9.70
N MET A 12 24.57 -33.31 10.70
CA MET A 12 24.12 -32.67 11.93
C MET A 12 25.28 -32.03 12.68
N THR A 13 26.40 -32.74 12.82
CA THR A 13 27.60 -32.20 13.48
C THR A 13 28.12 -30.97 12.79
N GLU A 14 28.15 -30.96 11.47
CA GLU A 14 28.60 -29.83 10.70
C GLU A 14 27.65 -28.61 10.81
N LEU A 15 26.34 -28.81 10.59
CA LEU A 15 25.34 -27.75 10.65
C LEU A 15 25.19 -27.14 12.05
N TRP A 16 25.43 -27.91 13.10
CA TRP A 16 25.35 -27.46 14.49
C TRP A 16 26.69 -26.97 15.05
N SER A 17 27.76 -26.99 14.23
CA SER A 17 29.06 -26.42 14.61
C SER A 17 28.94 -24.89 14.72
N GLY A 18 29.69 -24.29 15.64
CA GLY A 18 29.69 -22.83 15.83
C GLY A 18 29.91 -22.01 14.54
N PRO A 19 30.88 -22.40 13.69
CA PRO A 19 31.14 -21.70 12.43
C PRO A 19 29.95 -21.65 11.45
N ILE A 20 29.03 -22.60 11.51
CA ILE A 20 27.84 -22.65 10.64
C ILE A 20 26.60 -22.23 11.42
N LYS A 21 26.39 -22.80 12.60
CA LYS A 21 25.23 -22.53 13.45
C LYS A 21 25.08 -21.02 13.78
N ASP A 22 26.18 -20.39 14.18
CA ASP A 22 26.19 -19.02 14.67
C ASP A 22 26.57 -17.98 13.58
N ASN A 23 26.78 -18.45 12.35
CA ASN A 23 27.07 -17.61 11.21
C ASN A 23 26.09 -17.88 10.04
N PRO A 24 24.99 -17.13 9.93
CA PRO A 24 24.00 -17.30 8.86
C PRO A 24 24.58 -17.18 7.44
N VAL A 25 25.68 -16.41 7.23
CA VAL A 25 26.36 -16.34 5.93
C VAL A 25 26.98 -17.69 5.55
N ASN A 26 27.71 -18.30 6.51
CA ASN A 26 28.35 -19.59 6.29
C ASN A 26 27.28 -20.69 6.09
N PHE A 27 26.20 -20.65 6.87
CA PHE A 27 25.05 -21.54 6.67
C PHE A 27 24.52 -21.46 5.24
N VAL A 28 24.19 -20.26 4.75
CA VAL A 28 23.63 -20.07 3.41
C VAL A 28 24.61 -20.52 2.33
N LYS A 29 25.91 -20.24 2.50
CA LYS A 29 26.95 -20.69 1.55
C LYS A 29 27.15 -22.20 1.55
N TYR A 30 26.97 -22.84 2.69
CA TYR A 30 27.16 -24.29 2.85
C TYR A 30 25.94 -25.10 2.39
N VAL A 31 24.74 -24.65 2.74
CA VAL A 31 23.53 -25.45 2.61
C VAL A 31 22.97 -25.50 1.19
N PHE A 32 23.23 -24.47 0.39
CA PHE A 32 22.71 -24.37 -0.98
C PHE A 32 23.76 -24.63 -2.05
N PRO A 33 23.37 -25.21 -3.22
CA PRO A 33 24.28 -25.64 -4.27
C PRO A 33 24.77 -24.48 -5.17
N TRP A 34 25.39 -23.47 -4.58
CA TRP A 34 25.94 -22.33 -5.29
C TRP A 34 27.00 -22.72 -6.31
N GLY A 35 26.86 -22.28 -7.57
CA GLY A 35 27.81 -22.55 -8.64
C GLY A 35 27.87 -24.01 -9.09
N GLN A 36 26.99 -24.87 -8.59
CA GLN A 36 26.98 -26.27 -8.99
C GLN A 36 26.24 -26.44 -10.32
N LYS A 37 26.91 -27.13 -11.24
CA LYS A 37 26.38 -27.43 -12.56
C LYS A 37 25.06 -28.21 -12.49
N ASP A 38 24.17 -27.98 -13.43
CA ASP A 38 22.85 -28.61 -13.54
C ASP A 38 21.92 -28.29 -12.34
N THR A 39 22.18 -27.19 -11.61
CA THR A 39 21.28 -26.67 -10.56
C THR A 39 20.79 -25.27 -10.92
N PRO A 40 19.65 -24.84 -10.33
CA PRO A 40 19.17 -23.44 -10.53
C PRO A 40 20.13 -22.36 -10.05
N LEU A 41 21.15 -22.72 -9.28
CA LEU A 41 22.17 -21.80 -8.74
C LEU A 41 23.53 -21.87 -9.46
N GLU A 42 23.61 -22.53 -10.59
CA GLU A 42 24.86 -22.73 -11.37
C GLU A 42 25.58 -21.41 -11.66
N ASN A 43 24.82 -20.36 -12.00
CA ASN A 43 25.37 -19.05 -12.35
C ASN A 43 25.51 -18.09 -11.15
N PHE A 44 25.24 -18.54 -9.93
CA PHE A 44 25.28 -17.73 -8.73
C PHE A 44 26.36 -18.23 -7.77
N LYS A 45 27.19 -17.28 -7.28
CA LYS A 45 28.29 -17.60 -6.34
C LYS A 45 27.90 -17.51 -4.86
N GLY A 46 26.70 -17.05 -4.56
CA GLY A 46 26.21 -16.81 -3.19
C GLY A 46 25.15 -15.73 -3.11
N PRO A 47 24.82 -15.28 -1.89
CA PRO A 47 23.94 -14.13 -1.68
C PRO A 47 24.41 -12.86 -2.38
N ARG A 48 23.48 -11.99 -2.74
CA ARG A 48 23.78 -10.61 -3.17
C ARG A 48 24.43 -9.83 -2.02
N LYS A 49 25.23 -8.81 -2.32
CA LYS A 49 25.98 -8.06 -1.30
C LYS A 49 25.13 -7.54 -0.14
N TRP A 50 23.95 -6.97 -0.44
CA TRP A 50 23.06 -6.47 0.59
C TRP A 50 22.48 -7.59 1.50
N GLN A 51 22.18 -8.76 0.91
CA GLN A 51 21.71 -9.92 1.67
C GLN A 51 22.84 -10.48 2.55
N GLU A 52 24.05 -10.58 2.02
CA GLU A 52 25.22 -11.01 2.79
C GLU A 52 25.52 -10.03 3.92
N LYS A 53 25.37 -8.70 3.70
CA LYS A 53 25.50 -7.69 4.77
C LYS A 53 24.56 -7.97 5.93
N ILE A 54 23.27 -8.19 5.66
CA ILE A 54 22.29 -8.49 6.72
C ILE A 54 22.63 -9.78 7.45
N LEU A 55 22.99 -10.84 6.73
CA LEU A 55 23.38 -12.11 7.34
C LEU A 55 24.65 -11.96 8.22
N ARG A 56 25.60 -11.10 7.84
CA ARG A 56 26.77 -10.76 8.66
C ARG A 56 26.39 -9.99 9.92
N GLU A 57 25.49 -9.05 9.82
CA GLU A 57 24.99 -8.31 10.99
C GLU A 57 24.28 -9.23 11.99
N MET A 58 23.54 -10.23 11.50
CA MET A 58 22.99 -11.28 12.35
C MET A 58 24.10 -12.08 13.04
N ALA A 59 25.18 -12.48 12.33
CA ALA A 59 26.30 -13.21 12.92
C ALA A 59 27.00 -12.38 14.01
N ILE A 60 27.24 -11.10 13.78
CA ILE A 60 27.82 -10.17 14.76
C ILE A 60 26.92 -10.05 16.00
N HIS A 61 25.59 -9.96 15.80
CA HIS A 61 24.65 -9.90 16.89
C HIS A 61 24.68 -11.21 17.70
N ILE A 62 24.70 -12.36 17.07
CA ILE A 62 24.76 -13.68 17.74
C ILE A 62 26.03 -13.81 18.57
N GLU A 63 27.19 -13.47 17.99
CA GLU A 63 28.48 -13.50 18.66
C GLU A 63 28.46 -12.62 19.92
N ARG A 64 28.00 -11.37 19.79
CA ARG A 64 27.83 -10.45 20.92
C ARG A 64 26.85 -10.98 21.94
N ASN A 65 25.70 -11.48 21.49
CA ASN A 65 24.62 -11.93 22.36
C ASN A 65 24.97 -13.19 23.16
N ASN A 66 25.90 -13.99 22.65
CA ASN A 66 26.36 -15.22 23.33
C ASN A 66 27.14 -14.93 24.63
N VAL A 67 27.72 -13.76 24.78
CA VAL A 67 28.50 -13.34 25.98
C VAL A 67 27.74 -12.41 26.91
N LEU A 68 26.52 -11.95 26.55
CA LEU A 68 25.71 -11.07 27.38
C LEU A 68 24.95 -11.86 28.45
N ASP A 69 24.90 -11.32 29.67
CA ASP A 69 24.06 -11.85 30.75
C ASP A 69 22.56 -11.67 30.45
N LEU A 70 22.21 -10.51 29.86
CA LEU A 70 20.87 -10.19 29.40
C LEU A 70 20.86 -10.14 27.86
N PRO A 71 20.36 -11.18 27.20
CA PRO A 71 20.33 -11.23 25.74
C PRO A 71 19.47 -10.12 25.15
N GLU A 72 20.00 -9.47 24.11
CA GLU A 72 19.29 -8.46 23.34
C GLU A 72 18.49 -9.08 22.21
N MET A 73 17.40 -8.43 21.83
CA MET A 73 16.59 -8.80 20.67
C MET A 73 17.15 -8.19 19.39
N PHE A 74 17.23 -8.96 18.32
CA PHE A 74 17.58 -8.44 17.01
C PHE A 74 16.33 -7.94 16.28
N ARG A 75 16.27 -6.64 16.00
CA ARG A 75 15.21 -6.01 15.21
C ARG A 75 15.80 -5.40 13.96
N LEU A 76 15.28 -5.78 12.79
CA LEU A 76 15.72 -5.25 11.50
C LEU A 76 14.51 -4.84 10.64
N ALA A 77 14.57 -3.59 10.14
CA ALA A 77 13.62 -3.08 9.16
C ALA A 77 14.33 -2.80 7.83
N VAL A 78 13.80 -3.35 6.74
CA VAL A 78 14.35 -3.19 5.39
C VAL A 78 13.31 -2.51 4.49
N ALA A 79 13.58 -1.25 4.14
CA ALA A 79 12.87 -0.52 3.10
C ALA A 79 13.59 -0.67 1.77
N SER A 80 12.89 -1.07 0.72
CA SER A 80 13.58 -1.29 -0.56
C SER A 80 12.69 -1.13 -1.77
N GLY A 81 13.30 -0.89 -2.93
CA GLY A 81 12.63 -1.05 -4.21
C GLY A 81 12.28 -2.51 -4.53
N ARG A 82 11.78 -2.73 -5.74
CA ARG A 82 11.34 -4.06 -6.22
C ARG A 82 12.49 -4.92 -6.72
N GLY A 83 12.28 -6.25 -6.76
CA GLY A 83 13.15 -7.20 -7.47
C GLY A 83 14.52 -7.47 -6.85
N ILE A 84 14.78 -7.01 -5.63
CA ILE A 84 16.08 -7.13 -4.98
C ILE A 84 16.34 -8.51 -4.32
N GLY A 85 15.32 -9.40 -4.28
CA GLY A 85 15.48 -10.73 -3.68
C GLY A 85 15.15 -10.81 -2.19
N LYS A 86 14.23 -9.98 -1.66
CA LYS A 86 13.74 -10.03 -0.26
C LYS A 86 13.27 -11.42 0.14
N SER A 87 12.40 -12.04 -0.67
CA SER A 87 11.80 -13.33 -0.34
C SER A 87 12.82 -14.47 -0.26
N ALA A 88 13.93 -14.40 -1.02
CA ALA A 88 15.02 -15.35 -0.89
C ALA A 88 15.73 -15.21 0.45
N LEU A 89 16.06 -13.99 0.89
CA LEU A 89 16.65 -13.74 2.21
C LEU A 89 15.74 -14.21 3.34
N VAL A 90 14.43 -13.92 3.25
CA VAL A 90 13.42 -14.42 4.20
C VAL A 90 13.46 -15.96 4.27
N ALA A 91 13.48 -16.64 3.14
CA ALA A 91 13.56 -18.09 3.09
C ALA A 91 14.85 -18.62 3.75
N TRP A 92 16.00 -17.98 3.52
CA TRP A 92 17.26 -18.40 4.13
C TRP A 92 17.29 -18.19 5.64
N ILE A 93 16.74 -17.11 6.15
CA ILE A 93 16.62 -16.85 7.60
C ILE A 93 15.75 -17.94 8.25
N ILE A 94 14.60 -18.26 7.65
CA ILE A 94 13.71 -19.32 8.16
C ILE A 94 14.43 -20.67 8.17
N LEU A 95 15.09 -21.05 7.06
CA LEU A 95 15.78 -22.34 6.95
C LEU A 95 17.00 -22.42 7.86
N TRP A 96 17.75 -21.32 8.02
CA TRP A 96 18.83 -21.23 8.99
C TRP A 96 18.31 -21.48 10.41
N MET A 97 17.25 -20.79 10.80
CA MET A 97 16.71 -20.91 12.15
C MET A 97 16.13 -22.30 12.41
N LEU A 98 15.36 -22.86 11.48
CA LEU A 98 14.87 -24.24 11.55
C LEU A 98 16.02 -25.28 11.62
N SER A 99 17.12 -25.05 10.94
CA SER A 99 18.21 -26.02 10.87
C SER A 99 19.19 -25.96 12.05
N THR A 100 19.27 -24.80 12.73
CA THR A 100 20.33 -24.51 13.72
C THR A 100 19.80 -24.11 15.10
N ARG A 101 18.54 -23.70 15.23
CA ARG A 101 17.86 -23.30 16.47
C ARG A 101 16.76 -24.30 16.78
N LEU A 102 17.18 -25.49 17.26
CA LEU A 102 16.29 -26.62 17.50
C LEU A 102 15.23 -26.25 18.56
N GLY A 103 13.97 -26.50 18.27
CA GLY A 103 12.84 -26.12 19.14
C GLY A 103 12.30 -24.70 18.91
N ALA A 104 12.93 -23.88 18.08
CA ALA A 104 12.50 -22.50 17.85
C ALA A 104 11.20 -22.39 17.03
N THR A 105 10.43 -21.34 17.31
CA THR A 105 9.19 -21.01 16.57
C THR A 105 9.43 -19.86 15.61
N ILE A 106 9.04 -20.01 14.36
CA ILE A 106 9.14 -18.99 13.32
C ILE A 106 7.74 -18.66 12.79
N ILE A 107 7.35 -17.40 12.88
CA ILE A 107 6.09 -16.88 12.32
C ILE A 107 6.40 -15.96 11.16
N VAL A 108 5.70 -16.20 10.06
CA VAL A 108 5.77 -15.35 8.86
C VAL A 108 4.39 -14.81 8.58
N THR A 109 4.26 -13.52 8.42
CA THR A 109 3.00 -12.87 8.08
C THR A 109 3.16 -11.85 6.96
N ALA A 110 2.04 -11.51 6.31
CA ALA A 110 1.95 -10.49 5.27
C ALA A 110 0.54 -9.88 5.26
N ASN A 111 0.33 -8.85 4.42
CA ASN A 111 -0.95 -8.14 4.36
C ASN A 111 -2.12 -9.00 3.85
N THR A 112 -1.86 -10.00 3.01
CA THR A 112 -2.90 -10.85 2.44
C THR A 112 -2.44 -12.31 2.37
N GLU A 113 -3.40 -13.23 2.49
CA GLU A 113 -3.16 -14.66 2.33
C GLU A 113 -2.52 -15.00 0.98
N GLN A 114 -2.99 -14.35 -0.09
CA GLN A 114 -2.45 -14.59 -1.43
C GLN A 114 -0.97 -14.19 -1.51
N GLN A 115 -0.56 -13.05 -0.96
CA GLN A 115 0.85 -12.63 -0.96
C GLN A 115 1.70 -13.60 -0.15
N LEU A 116 1.25 -13.96 1.05
CA LEU A 116 1.94 -14.87 1.94
C LEU A 116 2.14 -16.24 1.30
N ARG A 117 1.09 -16.85 0.74
CA ARG A 117 1.14 -18.20 0.16
C ARG A 117 1.82 -18.25 -1.20
N SER A 118 1.44 -17.36 -2.13
CA SER A 118 1.90 -17.44 -3.52
C SER A 118 3.31 -16.87 -3.75
N ARG A 119 3.80 -16.02 -2.84
CA ARG A 119 5.13 -15.41 -2.96
C ARG A 119 6.08 -15.95 -1.90
N THR A 120 5.91 -15.54 -0.66
CA THR A 120 6.87 -15.84 0.42
C THR A 120 6.95 -17.34 0.70
N TRP A 121 5.79 -18.00 0.84
CA TRP A 121 5.76 -19.45 1.14
C TRP A 121 6.14 -20.34 -0.05
N ALA A 122 5.86 -19.89 -1.27
CA ALA A 122 6.30 -20.56 -2.49
C ALA A 122 7.83 -20.48 -2.66
N GLU A 123 8.41 -19.29 -2.45
CA GLU A 123 9.86 -19.08 -2.49
C GLU A 123 10.57 -19.90 -1.40
N LEU A 124 10.03 -19.94 -0.19
CA LEU A 124 10.54 -20.79 0.89
C LEU A 124 10.54 -22.28 0.50
N GLY A 125 9.48 -22.75 -0.16
CA GLY A 125 9.43 -24.13 -0.67
C GLY A 125 10.51 -24.44 -1.69
N LYS A 126 10.80 -23.52 -2.60
CA LYS A 126 11.89 -23.62 -3.58
C LYS A 126 13.25 -23.75 -2.88
N TRP A 127 13.54 -22.86 -1.93
CA TRP A 127 14.81 -22.89 -1.20
C TRP A 127 14.94 -24.11 -0.29
N LEU A 128 13.84 -24.55 0.34
CA LEU A 128 13.85 -25.80 1.10
C LEU A 128 14.25 -27.00 0.21
N THR A 129 13.69 -27.09 -1.01
CA THR A 129 14.03 -28.18 -1.94
C THR A 129 15.50 -28.17 -2.35
N LEU A 130 16.11 -26.99 -2.45
CA LEU A 130 17.53 -26.82 -2.80
C LEU A 130 18.48 -27.10 -1.64
N SER A 131 17.99 -27.14 -0.40
CA SER A 131 18.84 -27.30 0.77
C SER A 131 19.31 -28.74 0.95
N ILE A 132 20.56 -28.92 1.39
CA ILE A 132 21.19 -30.23 1.62
C ILE A 132 20.43 -31.06 2.65
N ASN A 133 19.80 -30.40 3.63
CA ASN A 133 19.03 -31.00 4.71
C ASN A 133 17.51 -30.88 4.52
N SER A 134 17.03 -30.70 3.27
CA SER A 134 15.59 -30.60 2.94
C SER A 134 14.73 -31.73 3.55
N HIS A 135 15.27 -32.93 3.61
CA HIS A 135 14.60 -34.15 4.14
C HIS A 135 14.45 -34.18 5.66
N TRP A 136 15.03 -33.19 6.38
CA TRP A 136 14.79 -33.04 7.81
C TRP A 136 13.40 -32.46 8.11
N PHE A 137 12.76 -31.83 7.11
CA PHE A 137 11.53 -31.11 7.28
C PHE A 137 10.42 -31.58 6.35
N THR A 138 9.20 -31.43 6.82
CA THR A 138 7.97 -31.64 6.04
C THR A 138 7.26 -30.30 5.89
N LYS A 139 6.95 -29.92 4.64
CA LYS A 139 6.24 -28.67 4.30
C LYS A 139 4.81 -28.95 3.93
N THR A 140 3.89 -28.21 4.53
CA THR A 140 2.47 -28.13 4.16
C THR A 140 2.14 -26.81 3.48
N ALA A 141 0.86 -26.52 3.26
CA ALA A 141 0.42 -25.25 2.71
C ALA A 141 0.74 -24.05 3.61
N THR A 142 0.86 -24.24 4.92
CA THR A 142 1.02 -23.16 5.91
C THR A 142 2.12 -23.42 6.95
N THR A 143 2.68 -24.62 6.99
CA THR A 143 3.62 -24.99 8.06
C THR A 143 4.81 -25.77 7.51
N ILE A 144 5.99 -25.54 8.07
CA ILE A 144 7.16 -26.41 7.93
C ILE A 144 7.51 -26.88 9.34
N LYS A 145 7.64 -28.20 9.51
CA LYS A 145 7.99 -28.82 10.78
C LYS A 145 8.98 -29.98 10.56
N PRO A 146 9.66 -30.46 11.60
CA PRO A 146 10.51 -31.65 11.49
C PRO A 146 9.77 -32.83 10.84
N ALA A 147 10.47 -33.57 10.01
CA ALA A 147 9.99 -34.86 9.55
C ALA A 147 9.98 -35.85 10.72
N GLN A 148 9.08 -36.84 10.72
CA GLN A 148 8.86 -37.72 11.87
C GLN A 148 10.16 -38.35 12.40
N TRP A 149 11.00 -38.89 11.53
CA TRP A 149 12.27 -39.46 11.91
C TRP A 149 13.23 -38.52 12.62
N PHE A 150 13.19 -37.20 12.21
CA PHE A 150 14.02 -36.17 12.80
C PHE A 150 13.42 -35.71 14.13
N GLU A 151 12.11 -35.57 14.20
CA GLU A 151 11.37 -35.31 15.44
C GLU A 151 11.63 -36.38 16.50
N ASP A 152 11.56 -37.65 16.11
CA ASP A 152 11.86 -38.79 17.00
C ASP A 152 13.30 -38.71 17.56
N ALA A 153 14.28 -38.36 16.72
CA ALA A 153 15.66 -38.17 17.15
C ALA A 153 15.83 -36.96 18.10
N LEU A 154 15.16 -35.83 17.82
CA LEU A 154 15.18 -34.65 18.70
C LEU A 154 14.60 -34.93 20.08
N VAL A 155 13.46 -35.62 20.14
CA VAL A 155 12.78 -35.97 21.40
C VAL A 155 13.52 -37.07 22.17
N ASN A 156 13.88 -38.18 21.49
CA ASN A 156 14.43 -39.33 22.15
C ASN A 156 15.90 -39.20 22.52
N ASP A 157 16.71 -38.63 21.61
CA ASP A 157 18.15 -38.49 21.79
C ASP A 157 18.57 -37.21 22.47
N LEU A 158 17.97 -36.05 22.03
CA LEU A 158 18.37 -34.73 22.50
C LEU A 158 17.44 -34.14 23.56
N LYS A 159 16.31 -34.76 23.86
CA LYS A 159 15.32 -34.33 24.87
C LYS A 159 14.76 -32.93 24.58
N ILE A 160 14.62 -32.59 23.30
CA ILE A 160 14.07 -31.29 22.86
C ILE A 160 12.55 -31.46 22.71
N ASP A 161 11.80 -30.53 23.31
CA ASP A 161 10.36 -30.42 23.07
C ASP A 161 10.12 -29.83 21.65
N THR A 162 9.42 -30.60 20.83
CA THR A 162 9.12 -30.24 19.44
C THR A 162 7.74 -29.63 19.24
N GLY A 163 6.94 -29.49 20.31
CA GLY A 163 5.57 -28.94 20.23
C GLY A 163 5.48 -27.55 19.62
N TYR A 164 6.51 -26.74 19.84
CA TYR A 164 6.62 -25.38 19.30
C TYR A 164 7.69 -25.24 18.20
N TYR A 165 8.24 -26.36 17.70
CA TYR A 165 9.28 -26.34 16.69
C TYR A 165 8.70 -26.37 15.27
N TYR A 166 8.43 -25.19 14.73
CA TYR A 166 7.89 -25.04 13.38
C TYR A 166 8.14 -23.65 12.80
N ALA A 167 8.03 -23.54 11.47
CA ALA A 167 7.79 -22.27 10.79
C ALA A 167 6.35 -22.26 10.26
N GLN A 168 5.61 -21.19 10.51
CA GLN A 168 4.20 -21.06 10.16
C GLN A 168 3.91 -19.77 9.42
N ALA A 169 3.16 -19.88 8.31
CA ALA A 169 2.50 -18.78 7.65
C ALA A 169 1.20 -18.46 8.41
N GLN A 170 1.17 -17.35 9.13
CA GLN A 170 0.03 -16.94 9.96
C GLN A 170 -0.51 -15.58 9.49
N LEU A 171 -1.81 -15.48 9.28
CA LEU A 171 -2.49 -14.24 8.97
C LEU A 171 -2.91 -13.53 10.26
N TRP A 172 -3.04 -12.23 10.15
CA TRP A 172 -3.59 -11.37 11.19
C TRP A 172 -4.95 -10.81 10.79
N SER A 173 -5.73 -10.36 11.78
CA SER A 173 -6.99 -9.64 11.57
C SER A 173 -6.94 -8.31 12.32
N GLU A 174 -7.35 -7.24 11.65
CA GLU A 174 -7.45 -5.91 12.28
C GLU A 174 -8.62 -5.85 13.27
N GLU A 175 -9.67 -6.66 13.03
CA GLU A 175 -10.84 -6.75 13.90
C GLU A 175 -10.55 -7.57 15.18
N ASN A 176 -9.60 -8.50 15.12
CA ASN A 176 -9.19 -9.33 16.24
C ASN A 176 -7.66 -9.49 16.29
N PRO A 177 -6.91 -8.43 16.69
CA PRO A 177 -5.45 -8.48 16.77
C PRO A 177 -4.95 -9.55 17.76
N ASP A 178 -5.67 -9.80 18.84
CA ASP A 178 -5.28 -10.75 19.89
C ASP A 178 -5.22 -12.20 19.38
N ALA A 179 -5.92 -12.52 18.31
CA ALA A 179 -5.81 -13.83 17.65
C ALA A 179 -4.41 -14.07 17.02
N PHE A 180 -3.64 -13.00 16.81
CA PHE A 180 -2.25 -13.09 16.36
C PHE A 180 -1.26 -13.27 17.51
N ALA A 181 -1.68 -13.03 18.74
CA ALA A 181 -0.86 -13.16 19.97
C ALA A 181 -0.70 -14.63 20.43
N GLY A 182 0.03 -14.86 21.51
CA GLY A 182 0.07 -16.14 22.23
C GLY A 182 1.14 -17.13 21.76
N ILE A 183 2.13 -16.67 21.00
CA ILE A 183 3.26 -17.49 20.59
C ILE A 183 4.43 -17.27 21.52
N HIS A 184 4.86 -18.34 22.20
CA HIS A 184 5.99 -18.35 23.10
C HIS A 184 6.89 -19.54 22.77
N SER A 185 8.19 -19.38 22.91
CA SER A 185 9.14 -20.50 22.80
C SER A 185 10.37 -20.20 23.66
N SER A 186 10.67 -21.13 24.55
CA SER A 186 11.89 -21.07 25.36
C SER A 186 13.17 -21.38 24.57
N TYR A 187 13.03 -21.86 23.34
CA TYR A 187 14.16 -22.19 22.46
C TYR A 187 14.51 -21.08 21.46
N GLY A 188 13.62 -20.11 21.29
CA GLY A 188 13.82 -18.98 20.40
C GLY A 188 12.60 -18.66 19.54
N VAL A 189 12.47 -17.40 19.17
CA VAL A 189 11.34 -16.87 18.37
C VAL A 189 11.85 -15.98 17.24
N CYS A 190 11.31 -16.22 16.04
CA CYS A 190 11.51 -15.33 14.90
C CYS A 190 10.17 -14.89 14.33
N LEU A 191 9.95 -13.60 14.24
CA LEU A 191 8.82 -12.99 13.54
C LEU A 191 9.30 -12.31 12.28
N ILE A 192 8.68 -12.65 11.15
CA ILE A 192 8.96 -12.03 9.86
C ILE A 192 7.66 -11.42 9.32
N MET A 193 7.67 -10.11 9.11
CA MET A 193 6.59 -9.36 8.50
C MET A 193 6.99 -8.98 7.07
N ASP A 194 6.39 -9.62 6.09
CA ASP A 194 6.57 -9.27 4.67
C ASP A 194 5.50 -8.25 4.25
N GLU A 195 5.85 -7.31 3.39
CA GLU A 195 5.02 -6.14 3.04
C GLU A 195 4.59 -5.33 4.29
N ALA A 196 5.52 -5.15 5.22
CA ALA A 196 5.31 -4.62 6.58
C ALA A 196 4.71 -3.21 6.63
N SER A 197 4.89 -2.38 5.58
CA SER A 197 4.30 -1.03 5.51
C SER A 197 2.77 -1.04 5.51
N GLY A 198 2.16 -2.18 5.19
CA GLY A 198 0.70 -2.35 5.20
C GLY A 198 0.14 -2.91 6.51
N ILE A 199 0.98 -3.41 7.41
CA ILE A 199 0.55 -4.03 8.67
C ILE A 199 0.21 -2.94 9.70
N PRO A 200 -1.00 -2.95 10.31
CA PRO A 200 -1.44 -1.89 11.20
C PRO A 200 -0.80 -1.96 12.60
N SER A 201 -0.82 -0.82 13.31
CA SER A 201 -0.21 -0.67 14.64
C SER A 201 -0.68 -1.69 15.69
N PRO A 202 -1.95 -2.10 15.79
CA PRO A 202 -2.38 -3.12 16.74
C PRO A 202 -1.64 -4.44 16.58
N ILE A 203 -1.32 -4.85 15.33
CA ILE A 203 -0.59 -6.11 15.07
C ILE A 203 0.86 -6.01 15.54
N TYR A 204 1.53 -4.87 15.32
CA TYR A 204 2.87 -4.65 15.89
C TYR A 204 2.84 -4.68 17.42
N SER A 205 1.82 -4.08 18.03
CA SER A 205 1.68 -4.04 19.49
C SER A 205 1.53 -5.44 20.10
N VAL A 206 0.66 -6.28 19.57
CA VAL A 206 0.49 -7.66 20.08
C VAL A 206 1.71 -8.54 19.77
N SER A 207 2.47 -8.23 18.71
CA SER A 207 3.69 -8.94 18.34
C SER A 207 4.84 -8.76 19.34
N GLU A 208 4.87 -7.66 20.12
CA GLU A 208 5.86 -7.51 21.19
C GLU A 208 5.77 -8.67 22.20
N GLY A 209 4.57 -9.21 22.43
CA GLY A 209 4.34 -10.32 23.32
C GLY A 209 5.07 -11.62 22.92
N PHE A 210 5.41 -11.81 21.64
CA PHE A 210 6.16 -12.98 21.17
C PHE A 210 7.56 -13.10 21.78
N PHE A 211 8.10 -11.98 22.23
CA PHE A 211 9.47 -11.84 22.70
C PHE A 211 9.58 -11.69 24.23
N SER A 212 8.51 -12.03 24.95
CA SER A 212 8.46 -11.93 26.41
C SER A 212 9.40 -12.93 27.13
N GLU A 213 9.68 -14.08 26.49
CA GLU A 213 10.64 -15.05 27.01
C GLU A 213 12.09 -14.56 26.83
N PRO A 214 12.94 -14.59 27.88
CA PRO A 214 14.29 -14.05 27.82
C PRO A 214 15.29 -15.02 27.14
N THR A 215 14.94 -15.51 25.95
CA THR A 215 15.82 -16.39 25.16
C THR A 215 16.86 -15.58 24.40
N ARG A 216 18.01 -16.22 24.01
CA ARG A 216 19.06 -15.57 23.23
C ARG A 216 18.65 -15.35 21.78
N ASP A 217 17.84 -16.25 21.22
CA ASP A 217 17.45 -16.25 19.81
C ASP A 217 16.09 -15.58 19.62
N ARG A 218 16.07 -14.23 19.64
CA ARG A 218 14.89 -13.40 19.42
C ARG A 218 15.11 -12.47 18.24
N TYR A 219 14.36 -12.73 17.14
CA TYR A 219 14.54 -12.02 15.88
C TYR A 219 13.22 -11.47 15.39
N TRP A 220 13.20 -10.16 15.07
CA TRP A 220 12.06 -9.51 14.43
C TRP A 220 12.51 -8.82 13.15
N PHE A 221 12.01 -9.30 12.02
CA PHE A 221 12.31 -8.77 10.70
C PHE A 221 11.08 -8.14 10.08
N THR A 222 11.22 -6.96 9.49
CA THR A 222 10.19 -6.29 8.71
C THR A 222 10.73 -5.92 7.34
N PHE A 223 10.11 -6.41 6.28
CA PHE A 223 10.50 -6.17 4.90
C PHE A 223 9.37 -5.49 4.15
N SER A 224 9.62 -4.38 3.44
CA SER A 224 8.60 -3.74 2.61
C SER A 224 9.20 -2.84 1.55
N ASN A 225 8.39 -2.58 0.50
CA ASN A 225 8.47 -1.32 -0.19
C ASN A 225 7.83 -0.25 0.72
N PRO A 226 8.47 0.91 0.93
CA PRO A 226 8.02 1.91 1.90
C PRO A 226 6.85 2.75 1.35
N ARG A 227 5.66 2.16 1.29
CA ARG A 227 4.49 2.75 0.62
C ARG A 227 3.74 3.79 1.43
N ARG A 228 4.07 3.96 2.72
CA ARG A 228 3.39 4.88 3.64
C ARG A 228 4.42 5.65 4.44
N ASN A 229 4.20 6.94 4.61
CA ASN A 229 4.97 7.82 5.49
C ASN A 229 4.39 7.89 6.90
N THR A 230 3.60 6.91 7.30
CA THR A 230 2.98 6.75 8.62
C THR A 230 2.94 5.27 9.02
N GLY A 231 2.75 5.02 10.33
CA GLY A 231 2.61 3.68 10.86
C GLY A 231 3.92 3.05 11.33
N PRO A 232 3.86 1.86 11.97
CA PRO A 232 4.99 1.29 12.70
C PRO A 232 6.22 1.01 11.84
N PHE A 233 6.04 0.62 10.58
CA PHE A 233 7.16 0.41 9.65
C PHE A 233 7.89 1.73 9.34
N TYR A 234 7.15 2.82 9.11
CA TYR A 234 7.73 4.15 8.95
C TYR A 234 8.40 4.63 10.24
N ASP A 235 7.76 4.41 11.40
CA ASP A 235 8.29 4.78 12.71
C ASP A 235 9.61 4.08 13.00
N SER A 236 9.83 2.84 12.52
CA SER A 236 11.10 2.13 12.71
C SER A 236 12.28 2.82 12.02
N PHE A 237 12.05 3.64 10.99
CA PHE A 237 13.06 4.45 10.31
C PHE A 237 13.16 5.89 10.86
N ASN A 238 12.20 6.33 11.68
CA ASN A 238 12.07 7.69 12.18
C ASN A 238 12.02 7.74 13.71
N SER A 239 10.85 7.86 14.29
CA SER A 239 10.65 8.06 15.75
C SER A 239 11.18 6.91 16.60
N LYS A 240 11.24 5.70 16.08
CA LYS A 240 11.70 4.49 16.78
C LYS A 240 13.00 3.91 16.21
N GLN A 241 13.75 4.67 15.40
CA GLN A 241 14.97 4.18 14.76
C GLN A 241 16.04 3.69 15.74
N SER A 242 16.06 4.17 16.98
CA SER A 242 17.00 3.71 18.02
C SER A 242 16.79 2.27 18.47
N PHE A 243 15.59 1.71 18.25
CA PHE A 243 15.24 0.33 18.59
C PHE A 243 15.39 -0.66 17.45
N TRP A 244 15.66 -0.17 16.23
CA TRP A 244 15.73 -0.97 15.01
C TRP A 244 17.05 -0.75 14.28
N LYS A 245 17.58 -1.81 13.70
CA LYS A 245 18.54 -1.68 12.61
C LYS A 245 17.77 -1.39 11.34
N ASN A 246 18.21 -0.41 10.55
CA ASN A 246 17.49 0.06 9.39
C ASN A 246 18.36 -0.09 8.14
N GLU A 247 17.81 -0.70 7.10
CA GLU A 247 18.42 -0.78 5.79
C GLU A 247 17.48 -0.20 4.74
N GLN A 248 17.98 0.76 3.98
CA GLN A 248 17.30 1.29 2.81
C GLN A 248 18.07 0.87 1.56
N ILE A 249 17.37 0.27 0.58
CA ILE A 249 18.02 -0.37 -0.55
C ILE A 249 17.40 0.11 -1.86
N ASP A 250 18.18 0.84 -2.64
CA ASP A 250 17.86 1.20 -4.00
C ASP A 250 18.10 0.01 -4.95
N SER A 251 17.07 -0.37 -5.69
CA SER A 251 17.09 -1.50 -6.61
C SER A 251 18.14 -1.36 -7.73
N ARG A 252 18.50 -0.12 -8.08
CA ARG A 252 19.55 0.18 -9.08
C ARG A 252 20.93 -0.23 -8.61
N ASN A 253 21.17 -0.24 -7.29
CA ASN A 253 22.45 -0.56 -6.67
C ASN A 253 22.60 -2.05 -6.34
N VAL A 254 21.63 -2.88 -6.73
CA VAL A 254 21.63 -4.31 -6.43
C VAL A 254 22.05 -5.11 -7.66
N GLU A 255 23.04 -5.96 -7.50
CA GLU A 255 23.53 -6.82 -8.56
C GLU A 255 22.48 -7.81 -9.07
N GLY A 256 22.43 -8.00 -10.40
CA GLY A 256 21.50 -8.93 -11.03
C GLY A 256 20.04 -8.47 -11.07
N THR A 257 19.79 -7.17 -10.87
CA THR A 257 18.50 -6.55 -11.14
C THR A 257 18.42 -6.01 -12.57
N ASP A 258 17.22 -5.83 -13.10
CA ASP A 258 17.01 -5.25 -14.43
C ASP A 258 17.15 -3.72 -14.38
N GLN A 259 18.37 -3.24 -14.60
CA GLN A 259 18.72 -1.82 -14.60
C GLN A 259 17.94 -1.01 -15.64
N LYS A 260 17.68 -1.63 -16.82
CA LYS A 260 16.93 -0.97 -17.89
C LYS A 260 15.48 -0.74 -17.51
N LEU A 261 14.86 -1.70 -16.83
CA LEU A 261 13.50 -1.54 -16.32
C LEU A 261 13.40 -0.37 -15.34
N PHE A 262 14.33 -0.27 -14.38
CA PHE A 262 14.32 0.81 -13.40
C PHE A 262 14.58 2.18 -14.02
N GLN A 263 15.49 2.25 -14.99
CA GLN A 263 15.73 3.47 -15.74
C GLN A 263 14.47 3.91 -16.52
N THR A 264 13.79 2.98 -17.18
CA THR A 264 12.52 3.25 -17.89
C THR A 264 11.43 3.73 -16.94
N MET A 265 11.33 3.16 -15.73
CA MET A 265 10.38 3.63 -14.71
C MET A 265 10.66 5.06 -14.29
N ILE A 266 11.94 5.42 -14.08
CA ILE A 266 12.33 6.79 -13.73
C ILE A 266 12.00 7.76 -14.88
N GLU A 267 12.31 7.40 -16.11
CA GLU A 267 11.99 8.23 -17.28
C GLU A 267 10.49 8.43 -17.48
N GLN A 268 9.70 7.38 -17.21
CA GLN A 268 8.24 7.43 -17.38
C GLN A 268 7.53 8.22 -16.29
N TYR A 269 7.97 8.08 -15.02
CA TYR A 269 7.26 8.64 -13.87
C TYR A 269 7.93 9.89 -13.30
N GLY A 270 9.20 10.15 -13.63
CA GLY A 270 10.06 11.15 -13.02
C GLY A 270 10.81 10.63 -11.79
N GLU A 271 12.03 11.10 -11.58
CA GLU A 271 12.91 10.66 -10.48
C GLU A 271 12.32 11.00 -9.10
N ASP A 272 11.72 12.18 -8.96
CA ASP A 272 11.10 12.65 -7.72
C ASP A 272 9.69 12.11 -7.47
N SER A 273 9.17 11.27 -8.38
CA SER A 273 7.82 10.72 -8.22
C SER A 273 7.75 9.71 -7.09
N THR A 274 6.60 9.61 -6.42
CA THR A 274 6.34 8.56 -5.41
C THR A 274 6.60 7.17 -5.95
N VAL A 275 6.31 6.92 -7.24
CA VAL A 275 6.56 5.62 -7.88
C VAL A 275 8.05 5.32 -7.93
N ALA A 276 8.89 6.25 -8.40
CA ALA A 276 10.34 6.07 -8.45
C ALA A 276 10.93 5.90 -7.05
N ARG A 277 10.55 6.76 -6.11
CA ARG A 277 11.01 6.70 -4.72
C ARG A 277 10.70 5.36 -4.07
N VAL A 278 9.43 4.94 -4.08
CA VAL A 278 8.97 3.72 -3.39
C VAL A 278 9.39 2.45 -4.11
N GLU A 279 9.20 2.39 -5.43
CA GLU A 279 9.34 1.13 -6.17
C GLU A 279 10.75 0.88 -6.71
N VAL A 280 11.56 1.94 -6.84
CA VAL A 280 12.95 1.84 -7.33
C VAL A 280 13.95 2.14 -6.22
N MET A 281 13.84 3.31 -5.57
CA MET A 281 14.85 3.78 -4.61
C MET A 281 14.66 3.20 -3.20
N GLY A 282 13.49 2.62 -2.89
CA GLY A 282 13.19 2.15 -1.54
C GLY A 282 13.06 3.28 -0.52
N GLU A 283 12.67 4.47 -0.98
CA GLU A 283 12.46 5.66 -0.16
C GLU A 283 10.99 5.81 0.21
N PHE A 284 10.75 6.36 1.40
CA PHE A 284 9.39 6.70 1.82
C PHE A 284 8.84 7.86 0.99
N PRO A 285 7.51 7.90 0.76
CA PRO A 285 6.86 9.06 0.15
C PRO A 285 7.17 10.33 0.94
N SER A 286 7.20 11.49 0.27
CA SER A 286 7.30 12.77 0.99
C SER A 286 6.00 13.06 1.75
N ALA A 287 6.06 13.96 2.74
CA ALA A 287 4.88 14.35 3.52
C ALA A 287 3.75 14.94 2.65
N ASP A 288 4.10 15.50 1.49
CA ASP A 288 3.14 16.08 0.53
C ASP A 288 2.56 15.04 -0.45
N ASP A 289 3.10 13.83 -0.49
CA ASP A 289 2.71 12.80 -1.46
C ASP A 289 1.37 12.12 -1.14
N ASP A 290 0.83 12.31 0.07
CA ASP A 290 -0.49 11.78 0.45
C ASP A 290 -1.64 12.72 0.06
N THR A 291 -1.34 13.96 -0.37
CA THR A 291 -2.38 14.86 -0.87
C THR A 291 -2.87 14.40 -2.24
N VAL A 292 -4.18 14.46 -2.45
CA VAL A 292 -4.75 14.09 -3.76
C VAL A 292 -4.22 15.04 -4.84
N ILE A 293 -4.22 16.36 -4.55
CA ILE A 293 -3.79 17.40 -5.47
C ILE A 293 -2.68 18.21 -4.82
N PRO A 294 -1.44 18.18 -5.35
CA PRO A 294 -0.34 19.00 -4.86
C PRO A 294 -0.60 20.52 -4.98
N MET A 295 -0.14 21.28 -4.00
CA MET A 295 -0.34 22.75 -3.93
C MET A 295 0.23 23.48 -5.14
N ASP A 296 1.34 23.03 -5.69
CA ASP A 296 1.99 23.63 -6.85
C ASP A 296 1.13 23.56 -8.12
N LEU A 297 0.40 22.44 -8.31
CA LEU A 297 -0.55 22.29 -9.43
C LEU A 297 -1.72 23.27 -9.31
N VAL A 298 -2.27 23.43 -8.09
CA VAL A 298 -3.37 24.35 -7.84
C VAL A 298 -2.92 25.80 -8.04
N LYS A 299 -1.81 26.21 -7.41
CA LYS A 299 -1.26 27.57 -7.56
C LYS A 299 -0.93 27.91 -9.01
N ALA A 300 -0.40 26.95 -9.77
CA ALA A 300 -0.09 27.14 -11.17
C ALA A 300 -1.33 27.29 -12.05
N ALA A 301 -2.52 26.86 -11.62
CA ALA A 301 -3.78 26.98 -12.35
C ALA A 301 -4.59 28.22 -11.96
N VAL A 302 -4.28 28.84 -10.80
CA VAL A 302 -4.96 30.06 -10.35
C VAL A 302 -4.68 31.21 -11.31
N ASP A 303 -5.75 31.78 -11.86
CA ASP A 303 -5.71 32.90 -12.81
C ASP A 303 -4.76 32.70 -14.01
N ARG A 304 -4.47 31.43 -14.36
CA ARG A 304 -3.59 31.12 -15.49
C ARG A 304 -4.11 31.74 -16.78
N ASP A 305 -3.21 32.32 -17.54
CA ASP A 305 -3.51 32.86 -18.86
C ASP A 305 -3.53 31.75 -19.90
N VAL A 306 -4.70 31.15 -20.08
CA VAL A 306 -5.00 30.12 -21.08
C VAL A 306 -6.30 30.50 -21.81
N SER A 307 -6.38 30.16 -23.09
CA SER A 307 -7.58 30.43 -23.87
C SER A 307 -8.70 29.46 -23.50
N LEU A 308 -9.91 30.01 -23.41
CA LEU A 308 -11.09 29.17 -23.22
C LEU A 308 -11.28 28.23 -24.41
N THR A 309 -11.55 26.98 -24.17
CA THR A 309 -11.85 26.03 -25.24
C THR A 309 -13.10 26.43 -26.00
N ALA A 310 -12.93 26.73 -27.30
CA ALA A 310 -14.02 27.19 -28.14
C ALA A 310 -15.21 26.21 -28.17
N ASN A 311 -16.42 26.73 -28.05
CA ASN A 311 -17.68 25.96 -28.06
C ASN A 311 -17.77 24.85 -26.98
N ALA A 312 -16.95 24.93 -25.93
CA ALA A 312 -17.05 23.98 -24.83
C ALA A 312 -18.37 24.12 -24.07
N PRO A 313 -19.01 23.00 -23.68
CA PRO A 313 -20.25 23.05 -22.92
C PRO A 313 -20.04 23.64 -21.54
N ILE A 314 -21.06 24.32 -21.05
CA ILE A 314 -21.12 24.79 -19.66
C ILE A 314 -21.72 23.67 -18.80
N ILE A 315 -21.03 23.31 -17.75
CA ILE A 315 -21.42 22.26 -16.79
C ILE A 315 -21.50 22.90 -15.40
N TRP A 316 -22.59 22.65 -14.71
CA TRP A 316 -22.73 23.01 -13.31
C TRP A 316 -22.55 21.78 -12.44
N GLY A 317 -21.76 21.88 -11.35
CA GLY A 317 -21.62 20.86 -10.31
C GLY A 317 -22.15 21.42 -9.00
N LEU A 318 -23.12 20.75 -8.39
CA LEU A 318 -23.77 21.21 -7.15
C LEU A 318 -23.57 20.15 -6.06
N ASP A 319 -22.76 20.48 -5.04
CA ASP A 319 -22.65 19.72 -3.79
C ASP A 319 -23.70 20.26 -2.80
N VAL A 320 -24.58 19.38 -2.30
CA VAL A 320 -25.72 19.75 -1.44
C VAL A 320 -25.43 19.38 0.01
N ALA A 321 -25.33 20.36 0.88
CA ALA A 321 -25.13 20.15 2.31
C ALA A 321 -26.45 20.04 3.08
N ARG A 322 -26.38 19.34 4.24
CA ARG A 322 -27.44 19.35 5.25
C ARG A 322 -27.43 20.65 6.05
N PHE A 323 -28.58 21.01 6.67
CA PHE A 323 -28.59 22.00 7.74
C PHE A 323 -27.52 21.70 8.78
N GLY A 324 -26.61 22.65 9.02
CA GLY A 324 -25.51 22.47 10.00
C GLY A 324 -24.26 23.26 9.62
N GLY A 325 -23.10 22.66 9.83
CA GLY A 325 -21.80 23.32 9.63
C GLY A 325 -21.25 23.32 8.21
N ASP A 326 -21.81 22.56 7.29
CA ASP A 326 -21.37 22.45 5.89
C ASP A 326 -22.19 23.40 4.99
N ASN A 327 -21.61 23.85 3.88
CA ASN A 327 -22.28 24.75 2.92
C ASN A 327 -22.59 23.98 1.63
N SER A 328 -23.73 24.28 1.00
CA SER A 328 -23.93 23.87 -0.39
C SER A 328 -23.01 24.71 -1.30
N ALA A 329 -22.45 24.11 -2.32
CA ALA A 329 -21.54 24.78 -3.25
C ALA A 329 -21.93 24.49 -4.71
N LEU A 330 -21.83 25.54 -5.55
CA LEU A 330 -22.06 25.46 -6.99
C LEU A 330 -20.78 25.84 -7.73
N CYS A 331 -20.29 24.95 -8.57
CA CYS A 331 -19.20 25.18 -9.51
C CYS A 331 -19.77 25.32 -10.93
N ILE A 332 -19.42 26.40 -11.63
CA ILE A 332 -19.75 26.61 -13.04
C ILE A 332 -18.46 26.48 -13.84
N ARG A 333 -18.36 25.44 -14.68
CA ARG A 333 -17.20 25.16 -15.52
C ARG A 333 -17.57 25.18 -16.99
N GLN A 334 -16.75 25.81 -17.80
CA GLN A 334 -16.83 25.77 -19.26
C GLN A 334 -15.50 25.24 -19.83
N GLY A 335 -15.52 24.05 -20.41
CA GLY A 335 -14.32 23.44 -20.95
C GLY A 335 -13.18 23.37 -19.92
N ASN A 336 -12.09 24.08 -20.21
CA ASN A 336 -10.89 24.16 -19.37
C ASN A 336 -10.90 25.28 -18.33
N HIS A 337 -12.01 26.03 -18.16
CA HIS A 337 -12.12 27.14 -17.21
C HIS A 337 -13.18 26.89 -16.14
N VAL A 338 -12.83 27.10 -14.88
CA VAL A 338 -13.82 27.33 -13.82
C VAL A 338 -14.22 28.76 -13.87
N MET A 339 -15.43 29.02 -14.37
CA MET A 339 -15.97 30.41 -14.60
C MET A 339 -16.37 31.08 -13.29
N SER A 340 -16.96 30.29 -12.38
CA SER A 340 -17.45 30.78 -11.08
C SER A 340 -17.59 29.64 -10.10
N ILE A 341 -17.36 29.93 -8.81
CA ILE A 341 -17.68 29.04 -7.71
C ILE A 341 -18.39 29.82 -6.60
N LYS A 342 -19.49 29.28 -6.09
CA LYS A 342 -20.34 29.96 -5.10
C LYS A 342 -20.66 29.01 -3.96
N SER A 343 -20.71 29.55 -2.74
CA SER A 343 -21.15 28.81 -1.55
C SER A 343 -22.46 29.41 -1.03
N PHE A 344 -23.38 28.55 -0.59
CA PHE A 344 -24.68 28.91 -0.04
C PHE A 344 -24.74 28.42 1.42
N ARG A 345 -24.91 29.37 2.33
CA ARG A 345 -24.95 29.10 3.77
C ARG A 345 -26.37 29.15 4.29
N SER A 346 -26.71 28.28 5.23
CA SER A 346 -27.97 28.32 6.00
C SER A 346 -29.23 28.36 5.14
N MET A 347 -29.23 27.70 3.98
CA MET A 347 -30.40 27.56 3.10
C MET A 347 -31.05 26.20 3.28
N ASP A 348 -32.39 26.17 3.29
CA ASP A 348 -33.10 24.91 3.10
C ASP A 348 -33.07 24.45 1.64
N LEU A 349 -33.52 23.19 1.40
CA LEU A 349 -33.46 22.62 0.05
C LEU A 349 -34.36 23.37 -0.95
N MET A 350 -35.48 23.90 -0.52
CA MET A 350 -36.41 24.61 -1.40
C MET A 350 -35.88 25.98 -1.74
N GLN A 351 -35.23 26.66 -0.78
CA GLN A 351 -34.52 27.93 -1.01
C GLN A 351 -33.37 27.72 -1.98
N LEU A 352 -32.56 26.66 -1.79
CA LEU A 352 -31.45 26.32 -2.70
C LEU A 352 -31.98 26.05 -4.11
N CYS A 353 -33.02 25.24 -4.26
CA CYS A 353 -33.66 25.01 -5.58
C CYS A 353 -34.13 26.30 -6.23
N GLY A 354 -34.73 27.20 -5.44
CA GLY A 354 -35.17 28.51 -5.93
C GLY A 354 -34.00 29.38 -6.47
N VAL A 355 -32.89 29.41 -5.71
CA VAL A 355 -31.68 30.12 -6.13
C VAL A 355 -31.08 29.53 -7.41
N ILE A 356 -30.92 28.22 -7.49
CA ILE A 356 -30.41 27.55 -8.68
C ILE A 356 -31.31 27.78 -9.90
N LYS A 357 -32.64 27.71 -9.70
CA LYS A 357 -33.61 28.00 -10.76
C LYS A 357 -33.50 29.43 -11.26
N ASN A 358 -33.44 30.42 -10.36
CA ASN A 358 -33.29 31.82 -10.73
C ASN A 358 -31.98 32.05 -11.51
N MET A 359 -30.87 31.49 -11.04
CA MET A 359 -29.60 31.60 -11.76
C MET A 359 -29.68 30.97 -13.16
N TYR A 360 -30.40 29.83 -13.31
CA TYR A 360 -30.61 29.21 -14.62
C TYR A 360 -31.48 30.10 -15.56
N ASP A 361 -32.52 30.73 -15.01
CA ASP A 361 -33.43 31.59 -15.80
C ASP A 361 -32.76 32.90 -16.20
N GLU A 362 -31.83 33.41 -15.41
CA GLU A 362 -31.06 34.62 -15.72
C GLU A 362 -30.02 34.39 -16.82
N CYS A 363 -29.64 33.12 -17.10
CA CYS A 363 -28.69 32.79 -18.15
C CYS A 363 -29.27 33.04 -19.53
N THR A 364 -28.49 33.68 -20.42
CA THR A 364 -28.79 33.72 -21.86
C THR A 364 -28.72 32.31 -22.47
N ALA A 365 -29.26 32.11 -23.66
CA ALA A 365 -29.32 30.78 -24.28
C ALA A 365 -27.93 30.11 -24.46
N ILE A 366 -26.87 30.93 -24.62
CA ILE A 366 -25.48 30.45 -24.78
C ILE A 366 -24.78 30.18 -23.43
N GLU A 367 -25.30 30.74 -22.34
CA GLU A 367 -24.75 30.62 -21.00
C GLU A 367 -25.44 29.51 -20.19
N LYS A 368 -26.52 28.93 -20.72
CA LYS A 368 -27.22 27.85 -20.04
C LYS A 368 -26.36 26.59 -19.94
N PRO A 369 -26.35 25.95 -18.75
CA PRO A 369 -25.63 24.69 -18.61
C PRO A 369 -26.24 23.60 -19.46
N GLN A 370 -25.39 22.79 -20.08
CA GLN A 370 -25.81 21.58 -20.76
C GLN A 370 -26.23 20.47 -19.78
N GLU A 371 -25.56 20.42 -18.64
CA GLU A 371 -25.86 19.50 -17.52
C GLU A 371 -25.64 20.22 -16.18
N ILE A 372 -26.51 19.89 -15.20
CA ILE A 372 -26.34 20.24 -13.80
C ILE A 372 -26.17 18.93 -13.02
N LEU A 373 -24.96 18.68 -12.53
CA LEU A 373 -24.56 17.45 -11.85
C LEU A 373 -24.67 17.62 -10.35
N ILE A 374 -25.45 16.79 -9.67
CA ILE A 374 -25.79 16.93 -8.26
C ILE A 374 -25.45 15.65 -7.53
N ASP A 375 -24.71 15.69 -6.42
CA ASP A 375 -24.50 14.52 -5.58
C ASP A 375 -25.82 14.11 -4.92
N VAL A 376 -26.25 12.86 -5.20
CA VAL A 376 -27.51 12.32 -4.66
C VAL A 376 -27.38 11.70 -3.27
N ILE A 377 -26.16 11.67 -2.70
CA ILE A 377 -25.98 11.14 -1.36
C ILE A 377 -26.65 12.06 -0.32
N GLY A 378 -27.54 11.51 0.45
CA GLY A 378 -28.28 12.25 1.47
C GLY A 378 -29.42 13.10 0.90
N LEU A 379 -29.33 14.42 0.95
CA LEU A 379 -30.43 15.33 0.57
C LEU A 379 -30.47 15.70 -0.91
N GLY A 380 -29.39 15.44 -1.65
CA GLY A 380 -29.30 15.86 -3.06
C GLY A 380 -30.30 15.20 -3.99
N ALA A 381 -30.80 13.99 -3.68
CA ALA A 381 -31.85 13.35 -4.46
C ALA A 381 -33.12 14.22 -4.56
N GLY A 382 -33.55 14.83 -3.45
CA GLY A 382 -34.73 15.72 -3.44
C GLY A 382 -34.50 17.00 -4.23
N VAL A 383 -33.25 17.51 -4.29
CA VAL A 383 -32.90 18.65 -5.13
C VAL A 383 -32.95 18.28 -6.62
N VAL A 384 -32.47 17.08 -6.99
CA VAL A 384 -32.55 16.57 -8.37
C VAL A 384 -34.00 16.50 -8.81
N ASP A 385 -34.88 15.86 -8.00
CA ASP A 385 -36.30 15.71 -8.33
C ASP A 385 -36.98 17.08 -8.50
N ARG A 386 -36.73 17.99 -7.56
CA ARG A 386 -37.37 19.31 -7.59
C ARG A 386 -36.92 20.17 -8.79
N LEU A 387 -35.63 20.15 -9.12
CA LEU A 387 -35.12 20.92 -10.28
C LEU A 387 -35.53 20.24 -11.61
N ALA A 388 -35.66 18.91 -11.64
CA ALA A 388 -36.16 18.19 -12.81
C ALA A 388 -37.67 18.54 -13.09
N GLU A 389 -38.52 18.65 -12.05
CA GLU A 389 -39.88 19.13 -12.16
C GLU A 389 -39.97 20.54 -12.74
N GLN A 390 -38.91 21.35 -12.52
CA GLN A 390 -38.81 22.71 -13.07
C GLN A 390 -38.16 22.76 -14.46
N ASN A 391 -37.97 21.60 -15.11
CA ASN A 391 -37.36 21.43 -16.44
C ASN A 391 -35.91 21.89 -16.56
N LEU A 392 -35.09 21.78 -15.49
CA LEU A 392 -33.67 21.99 -15.59
C LEU A 392 -32.96 20.71 -16.07
N PRO A 393 -31.83 20.82 -16.78
CA PRO A 393 -31.06 19.66 -17.28
C PRO A 393 -30.23 19.01 -16.16
N VAL A 394 -30.89 18.50 -15.13
CA VAL A 394 -30.24 17.92 -13.95
C VAL A 394 -29.93 16.43 -14.13
N ARG A 395 -28.81 16.00 -13.56
CA ARG A 395 -28.42 14.60 -13.45
C ARG A 395 -27.83 14.32 -12.07
N GLY A 396 -28.44 13.35 -11.38
CA GLY A 396 -27.92 12.86 -10.10
C GLY A 396 -26.68 12.00 -10.27
N ILE A 397 -25.67 12.22 -9.42
CA ILE A 397 -24.41 11.47 -9.36
C ILE A 397 -24.29 10.84 -7.99
N ASN A 398 -24.16 9.52 -7.94
CA ASN A 398 -23.84 8.81 -6.69
C ASN A 398 -22.34 8.63 -6.58
N VAL A 399 -21.66 9.50 -5.84
CA VAL A 399 -20.19 9.49 -5.70
C VAL A 399 -19.67 8.26 -4.92
N ALA A 400 -20.53 7.51 -4.23
CA ALA A 400 -20.19 6.25 -3.56
C ALA A 400 -20.23 5.02 -4.48
N GLU A 401 -20.82 5.14 -5.69
CA GLU A 401 -20.91 4.01 -6.61
C GLU A 401 -19.55 3.57 -7.17
N ALA A 402 -19.58 2.41 -7.88
CA ALA A 402 -18.38 1.86 -8.47
C ALA A 402 -17.82 2.81 -9.55
N PRO A 403 -16.49 3.06 -9.55
CA PRO A 403 -15.84 3.91 -10.53
C PRO A 403 -15.79 3.22 -11.91
N ALA A 404 -15.57 3.98 -12.98
CA ALA A 404 -15.29 3.42 -14.30
C ALA A 404 -14.01 2.57 -14.28
N SER A 405 -12.96 3.07 -13.62
CA SER A 405 -11.70 2.34 -13.41
C SER A 405 -11.70 1.54 -12.10
N LYS A 406 -12.46 0.44 -12.07
CA LYS A 406 -12.60 -0.45 -10.90
C LYS A 406 -11.30 -1.04 -10.38
N LYS A 407 -10.22 -1.06 -11.18
CA LYS A 407 -8.90 -1.56 -10.76
C LYS A 407 -8.14 -0.54 -9.93
N ASN A 408 -8.32 0.76 -10.19
CA ASN A 408 -7.50 1.82 -9.63
C ASN A 408 -8.18 2.50 -8.44
N TYR A 409 -9.49 2.69 -8.48
CA TYR A 409 -10.22 3.48 -7.49
C TYR A 409 -11.23 2.65 -6.70
N LEU A 410 -11.47 3.04 -5.44
CA LEU A 410 -12.44 2.38 -4.57
C LEU A 410 -13.87 2.75 -4.97
N ASN A 411 -14.12 4.04 -5.24
CA ASN A 411 -15.42 4.60 -5.58
C ASN A 411 -15.30 5.75 -6.58
N LEU A 412 -16.43 6.23 -7.09
CA LEU A 412 -16.48 7.32 -8.06
C LEU A 412 -15.89 8.64 -7.51
N ARG A 413 -16.07 8.95 -6.22
CA ARG A 413 -15.46 10.15 -5.62
C ARG A 413 -13.95 10.16 -5.80
N ALA A 414 -13.29 9.03 -5.56
CA ALA A 414 -11.84 8.93 -5.74
C ALA A 414 -11.44 9.15 -7.21
N GLU A 415 -12.19 8.59 -8.16
CA GLU A 415 -11.94 8.78 -9.59
C GLU A 415 -12.09 10.25 -10.02
N LEU A 416 -13.15 10.93 -9.57
CA LEU A 416 -13.41 12.33 -9.93
C LEU A 416 -12.35 13.30 -9.38
N TRP A 417 -11.89 13.07 -8.16
CA TRP A 417 -10.81 13.87 -7.56
C TRP A 417 -9.47 13.68 -8.27
N PHE A 418 -9.14 12.47 -8.67
CA PHE A 418 -7.96 12.23 -9.49
C PHE A 418 -8.11 12.79 -10.90
N ALA A 419 -9.33 12.85 -11.45
CA ALA A 419 -9.59 13.54 -12.71
C ALA A 419 -9.32 15.06 -12.61
N ILE A 420 -9.61 15.71 -11.46
CA ILE A 420 -9.19 17.11 -11.24
C ILE A 420 -7.66 17.21 -11.23
N LYS A 421 -6.95 16.30 -10.51
CA LYS A 421 -5.49 16.28 -10.49
C LYS A 421 -4.91 16.21 -11.89
N ASP A 422 -5.39 15.26 -12.71
CA ASP A 422 -4.92 15.05 -14.07
C ASP A 422 -5.24 16.26 -14.97
N TRP A 423 -6.43 16.86 -14.79
CA TRP A 423 -6.83 18.07 -15.49
C TRP A 423 -5.92 19.27 -15.15
N LEU A 424 -5.57 19.47 -13.89
CA LEU A 424 -4.63 20.53 -13.45
C LEU A 424 -3.20 20.26 -13.97
N ALA A 425 -2.78 18.99 -14.02
CA ALA A 425 -1.45 18.57 -14.49
C ALA A 425 -1.23 18.82 -16.00
N GLN A 426 -2.30 18.84 -16.81
CA GLN A 426 -2.23 19.19 -18.24
C GLN A 426 -1.79 20.63 -18.49
N ARG A 427 -1.83 21.50 -17.46
CA ARG A 427 -1.45 22.90 -17.52
C ARG A 427 -2.21 23.75 -18.54
N ASP A 428 -3.31 23.27 -19.06
CA ASP A 428 -4.22 23.95 -20.00
C ASP A 428 -5.59 24.21 -19.35
N CYS A 429 -5.57 24.68 -18.10
CA CYS A 429 -6.78 24.96 -17.35
C CYS A 429 -6.61 26.18 -16.45
N ARG A 430 -7.74 26.81 -16.09
CA ARG A 430 -7.80 27.96 -15.21
C ARG A 430 -8.82 27.76 -14.11
N VAL A 431 -8.42 28.07 -12.87
CA VAL A 431 -9.31 28.18 -11.72
C VAL A 431 -9.30 29.65 -11.22
N PRO A 432 -10.40 30.15 -10.66
CA PRO A 432 -10.44 31.52 -10.14
C PRO A 432 -9.59 31.66 -8.88
N ARG A 433 -9.18 32.85 -8.54
CA ARG A 433 -8.55 33.18 -7.26
C ARG A 433 -9.59 33.12 -6.16
N ASP A 434 -9.72 31.98 -5.51
CA ASP A 434 -10.59 31.75 -4.38
C ASP A 434 -9.79 30.94 -3.33
N ASP A 435 -9.45 31.59 -2.23
CA ASP A 435 -8.57 31.00 -1.20
C ASP A 435 -9.19 29.76 -0.54
N ASP A 436 -10.52 29.74 -0.39
CA ASP A 436 -11.23 28.57 0.13
C ASP A 436 -11.12 27.38 -0.85
N LEU A 437 -11.36 27.62 -2.15
CA LEU A 437 -11.21 26.59 -3.17
C LEU A 437 -9.78 26.03 -3.22
N VAL A 438 -8.78 26.91 -3.16
CA VAL A 438 -7.37 26.49 -3.14
C VAL A 438 -7.09 25.64 -1.93
N ALA A 439 -7.55 26.06 -0.74
CA ALA A 439 -7.36 25.28 0.50
C ALA A 439 -8.10 23.93 0.43
N GLU A 440 -9.33 23.90 -0.08
CA GLU A 440 -10.14 22.68 -0.20
C GLU A 440 -9.56 21.69 -1.21
N LEU A 441 -8.97 22.15 -2.33
CA LEU A 441 -8.37 21.28 -3.33
C LEU A 441 -7.14 20.51 -2.82
N VAL A 442 -6.36 21.10 -1.91
CA VAL A 442 -5.15 20.46 -1.37
C VAL A 442 -5.38 19.71 -0.06
N ALA A 443 -6.53 19.87 0.57
CA ALA A 443 -6.79 19.36 1.91
C ALA A 443 -6.98 17.82 1.99
N PRO A 444 -7.70 17.14 1.06
CA PRO A 444 -7.92 15.71 1.16
C PRO A 444 -6.67 14.90 0.93
N LEU A 445 -6.49 13.88 1.76
CA LEU A 445 -5.46 12.88 1.61
C LEU A 445 -6.03 11.63 0.92
N TYR A 446 -5.16 10.83 0.32
CA TYR A 446 -5.56 9.54 -0.19
C TYR A 446 -4.70 8.42 0.41
N LYS A 447 -5.24 7.21 0.38
CA LYS A 447 -4.54 6.00 0.80
C LYS A 447 -4.88 4.84 -0.12
N TYR A 448 -3.98 3.86 -0.18
CA TYR A 448 -4.27 2.61 -0.86
C TYR A 448 -4.99 1.65 0.09
N THR A 449 -6.05 1.02 -0.39
CA THR A 449 -6.72 -0.08 0.33
C THR A 449 -5.84 -1.33 0.35
N SER A 450 -6.20 -2.33 1.16
CA SER A 450 -5.54 -3.64 1.17
C SER A 450 -5.54 -4.33 -0.21
N THR A 451 -6.52 -3.98 -1.06
CA THR A 451 -6.62 -4.48 -2.44
C THR A 451 -5.88 -3.62 -3.46
N GLY A 452 -5.10 -2.62 -3.03
CA GLY A 452 -4.32 -1.73 -3.89
C GLY A 452 -5.12 -0.63 -4.59
N LYS A 453 -6.40 -0.44 -4.25
CA LYS A 453 -7.23 0.63 -4.80
C LYS A 453 -7.02 1.93 -4.06
N ILE A 454 -7.10 3.05 -4.76
CA ILE A 454 -7.05 4.38 -4.19
C ILE A 454 -8.39 4.70 -3.48
N LYS A 455 -8.30 5.08 -2.21
CA LYS A 455 -9.40 5.62 -1.40
C LYS A 455 -9.04 7.03 -0.97
N ILE A 456 -9.90 8.01 -1.24
CA ILE A 456 -9.78 9.35 -0.69
C ILE A 456 -10.35 9.40 0.72
N GLU A 457 -9.76 10.22 1.55
CA GLU A 457 -10.23 10.53 2.90
C GLU A 457 -11.69 10.98 2.89
N SER A 458 -12.49 10.43 3.80
CA SER A 458 -13.88 10.81 3.94
C SER A 458 -14.03 12.18 4.63
N LYS A 459 -15.17 12.85 4.44
CA LYS A 459 -15.50 14.12 5.15
C LYS A 459 -15.37 13.94 6.67
N ASP A 460 -15.72 12.79 7.22
CA ASP A 460 -15.59 12.49 8.65
C ASP A 460 -14.13 12.31 9.10
N GLU A 461 -13.29 11.65 8.28
CA GLU A 461 -11.84 11.54 8.53
C GLU A 461 -11.20 12.95 8.51
N MET A 462 -11.57 13.82 7.56
CA MET A 462 -11.09 15.21 7.49
C MET A 462 -11.51 16.02 8.73
N ARG A 463 -12.76 15.90 9.18
CA ARG A 463 -13.24 16.58 10.41
C ARG A 463 -12.45 16.15 11.64
N LYS A 464 -12.07 14.87 11.77
CA LYS A 464 -11.21 14.39 12.86
C LYS A 464 -9.81 15.03 12.85
N ARG A 465 -9.32 15.48 11.69
CA ARG A 465 -8.10 16.26 11.54
C ARG A 465 -8.31 17.78 11.75
N GLY A 466 -9.53 18.23 12.09
CA GLY A 466 -9.86 19.65 12.24
C GLY A 466 -10.05 20.39 10.91
N ILE A 467 -10.21 19.66 9.80
CA ILE A 467 -10.37 20.23 8.45
C ILE A 467 -11.85 20.27 8.08
N LYS A 468 -12.28 21.38 7.51
CA LYS A 468 -13.66 21.56 7.01
C LYS A 468 -13.92 20.68 5.78
N SER A 469 -15.21 20.43 5.52
CA SER A 469 -15.66 19.76 4.28
C SER A 469 -15.20 20.54 3.04
N PRO A 470 -14.69 19.87 1.99
CA PRO A 470 -14.22 20.51 0.77
C PRO A 470 -15.38 20.74 -0.23
N ASP A 471 -16.40 21.48 0.19
CA ASP A 471 -17.67 21.59 -0.51
C ASP A 471 -17.51 22.22 -1.92
N LYS A 472 -16.69 23.28 -2.07
CA LYS A 472 -16.37 23.90 -3.36
C LYS A 472 -15.61 22.95 -4.28
N ALA A 473 -14.63 22.22 -3.71
CA ALA A 473 -13.83 21.26 -4.47
C ALA A 473 -14.63 20.01 -4.86
N ASP A 474 -15.54 19.51 -3.98
CA ASP A 474 -16.48 18.44 -4.32
C ASP A 474 -17.44 18.89 -5.44
N ALA A 475 -17.92 20.15 -5.42
CA ALA A 475 -18.73 20.71 -6.51
C ALA A 475 -17.95 20.77 -7.86
N LEU A 476 -16.66 21.11 -7.83
CA LEU A 476 -15.80 21.03 -9.02
C LEU A 476 -15.62 19.57 -9.46
N ALA A 477 -15.43 18.62 -8.52
CA ALA A 477 -15.28 17.22 -8.83
C ALA A 477 -16.49 16.64 -9.57
N LEU A 478 -17.70 17.04 -9.18
CA LEU A 478 -18.93 16.64 -9.88
C LEU A 478 -18.90 17.03 -11.36
N THR A 479 -18.32 18.18 -11.71
CA THR A 479 -18.25 18.59 -13.13
C THR A 479 -17.41 17.66 -14.00
N MET A 480 -16.49 16.86 -13.39
CA MET A 480 -15.66 15.89 -14.10
C MET A 480 -16.47 14.63 -14.50
N ALA A 481 -17.65 14.41 -13.91
CA ALA A 481 -18.53 13.30 -14.28
C ALA A 481 -19.32 13.56 -15.59
N SER A 482 -19.20 14.73 -16.21
CA SER A 482 -19.91 15.06 -17.45
C SER A 482 -19.34 14.31 -18.63
N SER A 483 -20.20 13.61 -19.38
CA SER A 483 -19.85 13.00 -20.66
C SER A 483 -19.66 14.02 -21.77
N ALA A 484 -20.25 15.22 -21.63
CA ALA A 484 -20.13 16.33 -22.57
C ALA A 484 -18.77 17.03 -22.48
N ALA A 485 -18.05 16.91 -21.36
CA ALA A 485 -16.73 17.51 -21.17
C ALA A 485 -15.61 16.83 -21.97
N SER A 486 -15.90 15.71 -22.67
CA SER A 486 -14.91 14.93 -23.44
C SER A 486 -14.63 15.48 -24.84
N PHE A 487 -15.15 16.63 -25.23
CA PHE A 487 -14.95 17.23 -26.53
C PHE A 487 -13.92 18.36 -26.50
N GLY A 488 -12.63 18.01 -26.46
CA GLY A 488 -11.54 18.96 -26.57
C GLY A 488 -10.19 18.27 -26.48
N GLY A 489 -9.71 17.76 -27.62
CA GLY A 489 -8.36 17.19 -27.72
C GLY A 489 -8.35 15.67 -27.73
N SER A 490 -8.03 15.13 -28.91
CA SER A 490 -7.65 13.76 -29.13
C SER A 490 -6.38 13.44 -28.32
N THR A 491 -6.52 12.94 -27.11
CA THR A 491 -5.46 12.21 -26.42
C THR A 491 -6.08 11.01 -25.73
N SER A 492 -5.79 9.84 -26.28
CA SER A 492 -5.98 8.57 -25.63
C SER A 492 -5.07 8.50 -24.40
N PHE A 493 -5.54 8.96 -23.26
CA PHE A 493 -4.87 8.72 -22.00
C PHE A 493 -5.23 7.30 -21.54
N LEU A 494 -4.26 6.41 -21.49
CA LEU A 494 -4.32 5.03 -20.96
C LEU A 494 -5.30 4.07 -21.68
N GLY A 495 -5.53 4.22 -22.99
CA GLY A 495 -6.27 3.22 -23.76
C GLY A 495 -7.76 3.10 -23.44
N TYR A 496 -8.36 4.06 -22.75
CA TYR A 496 -9.77 4.08 -22.40
C TYR A 496 -10.57 5.00 -23.32
N ASN A 497 -11.36 4.38 -24.18
CA ASN A 497 -12.42 5.06 -24.95
C ASN A 497 -13.60 5.35 -23.99
N PHE A 498 -13.78 6.59 -23.52
CA PHE A 498 -14.96 7.04 -22.78
C PHE A 498 -16.24 7.10 -23.63
N ARG A 499 -16.41 6.22 -24.62
CA ARG A 499 -17.53 6.17 -25.55
C ARG A 499 -18.69 5.27 -25.12
N GLN A 500 -18.81 4.89 -23.86
CA GLN A 500 -20.05 4.28 -23.40
C GLN A 500 -20.77 5.22 -22.43
N PRO A 501 -22.01 5.64 -22.77
CA PRO A 501 -22.83 6.38 -21.81
C PRO A 501 -23.12 5.45 -20.63
N LEU A 502 -22.90 5.95 -19.41
CA LEU A 502 -23.36 5.31 -18.19
C LEU A 502 -24.86 5.05 -18.38
N LYS A 503 -25.27 3.79 -18.47
CA LYS A 503 -26.68 3.43 -18.58
C LYS A 503 -27.40 3.88 -17.32
N SER A 504 -28.13 5.00 -17.41
CA SER A 504 -29.10 5.40 -16.41
C SER A 504 -30.15 4.29 -16.31
N LYS A 505 -30.17 3.55 -15.20
CA LYS A 505 -31.36 2.78 -14.85
C LYS A 505 -32.43 3.76 -14.43
N ILE A 506 -33.29 4.14 -15.37
CA ILE A 506 -34.59 4.73 -15.05
C ILE A 506 -35.36 3.62 -14.34
N ILE A 507 -35.47 3.73 -13.01
CA ILE A 507 -36.45 2.93 -12.25
C ILE A 507 -37.81 3.55 -12.56
N ARG A 508 -38.54 2.97 -13.50
CA ARG A 508 -39.97 3.20 -13.62
C ARG A 508 -40.65 2.46 -12.46
N ILE A 509 -41.10 3.22 -11.51
CA ILE A 509 -42.06 2.74 -10.51
C ILE A 509 -43.42 2.73 -11.21
N GLY A 510 -43.96 1.52 -11.44
CA GLY A 510 -45.36 1.31 -11.83
C GLY A 510 -46.25 1.31 -10.62
#